data_0f2876923d08a0a0d55687dcfbf46210
#
_entry.id   0f2876923d08a0a0d55687dcfbf46210
#
_cell.length_a   1.000
_cell.length_b   1.000
_cell.length_c   1.000
_cell.angle_alpha   90.00
_cell.angle_beta   90.00
_cell.angle_gamma   90.00
#
_symmetry.space_group_name_H-M   'P 1'
#
loop_
_entity.id
_entity.type
_entity.pdbx_description
1 polymer ?
#
loop_
_entity_poly.entity_id
_entity_poly.type
_entity_poly.pdbx_seq_one_letter_code
_entity_poly.pdbx_strand_id
1 'polypeptide(L)'
;MIIQYALLTAAVLLTSLAWSDCLAPAEAGKHIGEIKCITGKVIRVKQGARGVHFLDFCDDFRLCPFTVVIFPSDLKSVGDVRQLQGRMIEIHGKVKEYDGRAEIVLEEYRQLSGSGARIPPLPKNYDVEKKGRYSAGTFSHSKSKRKTYKGQPAEIVTQAPEDPEQ
;
A
#
# COMPACT_ATOMS: atom_id res chain seq x y z
N MET A 1 -63.04 -34.19 34.91
CA MET A 1 -62.09 -34.48 33.79
C MET A 1 -61.57 -33.17 33.33
N ILE A 2 -60.41 -32.78 33.78
CA ILE A 2 -59.73 -31.48 33.44
C ILE A 2 -58.64 -31.82 32.45
N ILE A 3 -58.84 -31.43 31.20
CA ILE A 3 -57.85 -31.60 30.14
C ILE A 3 -56.98 -30.34 30.17
N GLN A 4 -55.74 -30.53 30.65
CA GLN A 4 -54.70 -29.52 30.77
C GLN A 4 -53.98 -29.43 29.42
N TYR A 5 -54.25 -28.40 28.63
CA TYR A 5 -53.51 -28.09 27.40
C TYR A 5 -52.20 -27.43 27.77
N ALA A 6 -51.16 -28.21 27.76
CA ALA A 6 -49.79 -27.69 27.84
C ALA A 6 -49.44 -27.05 26.48
N LEU A 7 -49.49 -25.75 26.42
CA LEU A 7 -48.95 -24.95 25.31
C LEU A 7 -47.44 -24.97 25.36
N LEU A 8 -46.84 -25.86 24.57
CA LEU A 8 -45.42 -25.86 24.27
C LEU A 8 -45.13 -24.68 23.33
N THR A 9 -44.79 -23.55 23.86
CA THR A 9 -44.20 -22.45 23.11
C THR A 9 -42.78 -22.79 22.74
N ALA A 10 -42.58 -23.36 21.57
CA ALA A 10 -41.26 -23.51 20.94
C ALA A 10 -40.74 -22.11 20.59
N ALA A 11 -39.91 -21.55 21.46
CA ALA A 11 -39.14 -20.35 21.15
C ALA A 11 -38.08 -20.73 20.11
N VAL A 12 -38.37 -20.51 18.86
CA VAL A 12 -37.40 -20.59 17.78
C VAL A 12 -36.45 -19.42 17.94
N LEU A 13 -35.30 -19.69 18.58
CA LEU A 13 -34.15 -18.79 18.60
C LEU A 13 -33.61 -18.71 17.16
N LEU A 14 -34.10 -17.74 16.41
CA LEU A 14 -33.48 -17.29 15.16
C LEU A 14 -32.13 -16.69 15.53
N THR A 15 -31.09 -17.52 15.61
CA THR A 15 -29.73 -17.07 15.58
C THR A 15 -29.49 -16.50 14.18
N SER A 16 -29.70 -15.20 14.02
CA SER A 16 -29.22 -14.47 12.86
C SER A 16 -27.72 -14.65 12.83
N LEU A 17 -27.25 -15.49 11.90
CA LEU A 17 -25.86 -15.49 11.48
C LEU A 17 -25.61 -14.07 10.93
N ALA A 18 -25.07 -13.21 11.79
CA ALA A 18 -24.58 -11.93 11.36
C ALA A 18 -23.40 -12.22 10.43
N TRP A 19 -23.70 -12.30 9.15
CA TRP A 19 -22.66 -12.20 8.13
C TRP A 19 -22.09 -10.81 8.32
N SER A 20 -20.87 -10.77 8.81
CA SER A 20 -20.14 -9.52 8.89
C SER A 20 -19.87 -9.10 7.46
N ASP A 21 -20.78 -8.31 6.90
CA ASP A 21 -20.58 -7.74 5.58
C ASP A 21 -19.34 -6.86 5.64
N CYS A 22 -18.35 -7.18 4.81
CA CYS A 22 -17.16 -6.37 4.70
C CYS A 22 -17.53 -5.02 4.10
N LEU A 23 -16.98 -3.95 4.65
CA LEU A 23 -17.22 -2.58 4.20
C LEU A 23 -16.51 -2.30 2.88
N ALA A 24 -17.05 -1.39 2.09
CA ALA A 24 -16.35 -0.86 0.94
C ALA A 24 -15.17 0.05 1.37
N PRO A 25 -14.10 0.17 0.57
CA PRO A 25 -12.95 1.03 0.88
C PRO A 25 -13.33 2.48 1.20
N ALA A 26 -14.37 3.01 0.55
CA ALA A 26 -14.86 4.38 0.78
C ALA A 26 -15.45 4.61 2.17
N GLU A 27 -15.86 3.55 2.85
CA GLU A 27 -16.46 3.63 4.18
C GLU A 27 -15.46 3.49 5.31
N ALA A 28 -14.25 3.00 5.00
CA ALA A 28 -13.23 2.70 6.00
C ALA A 28 -12.93 3.89 6.93
N GLY A 29 -12.91 5.11 6.39
CA GLY A 29 -12.65 6.33 7.15
C GLY A 29 -13.65 6.63 8.28
N LYS A 30 -14.85 6.05 8.21
CA LYS A 30 -15.87 6.19 9.28
C LYS A 30 -15.60 5.29 10.48
N HIS A 31 -14.63 4.38 10.37
CA HIS A 31 -14.38 3.32 11.34
C HIS A 31 -12.95 3.35 11.90
N ILE A 32 -12.34 4.54 11.95
CA ILE A 32 -11.01 4.72 12.52
C ILE A 32 -10.97 4.22 13.98
N GLY A 33 -9.98 3.40 14.29
CA GLY A 33 -9.80 2.78 15.61
C GLY A 33 -10.51 1.45 15.80
N GLU A 34 -11.44 1.07 14.92
CA GLU A 34 -12.20 -0.19 14.99
C GLU A 34 -11.50 -1.31 14.20
N ILE A 35 -11.80 -2.55 14.57
CA ILE A 35 -11.42 -3.74 13.78
C ILE A 35 -12.56 -4.01 12.81
N LYS A 36 -12.26 -3.97 11.52
CA LYS A 36 -13.25 -4.16 10.45
C LYS A 36 -12.73 -5.10 9.37
N CYS A 37 -13.66 -5.64 8.60
CA CYS A 37 -13.41 -6.26 7.32
C CYS A 37 -13.66 -5.22 6.23
N ILE A 38 -12.68 -5.05 5.34
CA ILE A 38 -12.81 -4.21 4.14
C ILE A 38 -12.69 -5.11 2.91
N THR A 39 -13.61 -4.98 1.98
CA THR A 39 -13.57 -5.73 0.71
C THR A 39 -13.43 -4.79 -0.46
N GLY A 40 -12.58 -5.14 -1.42
CA GLY A 40 -12.38 -4.34 -2.61
C GLY A 40 -11.44 -4.97 -3.63
N LYS A 41 -11.48 -4.43 -4.86
CA LYS A 41 -10.54 -4.82 -5.91
C LYS A 41 -9.24 -4.03 -5.75
N VAL A 42 -8.13 -4.75 -5.67
CA VAL A 42 -6.80 -4.15 -5.70
C VAL A 42 -6.51 -3.66 -7.12
N ILE A 43 -6.54 -2.38 -7.34
CA ILE A 43 -6.27 -1.77 -8.64
C ILE A 43 -4.77 -1.77 -8.93
N ARG A 44 -3.97 -1.46 -7.91
CA ARG A 44 -2.53 -1.36 -8.05
C ARG A 44 -1.80 -1.82 -6.80
N VAL A 45 -0.67 -2.49 -7.01
CA VAL A 45 0.32 -2.77 -5.97
C VAL A 45 1.56 -1.92 -6.24
N LYS A 46 1.88 -1.03 -5.32
CA LYS A 46 3.02 -0.12 -5.43
C LYS A 46 4.05 -0.43 -4.36
N GLN A 47 5.32 -0.45 -4.74
CA GLN A 47 6.42 -0.49 -3.79
C GLN A 47 6.98 0.93 -3.61
N GLY A 48 6.90 1.43 -2.39
CA GLY A 48 7.44 2.72 -1.99
C GLY A 48 8.91 2.67 -1.56
N ALA A 49 9.34 3.71 -0.88
CA ALA A 49 10.67 3.78 -0.31
C ALA A 49 10.87 2.70 0.76
N ARG A 50 12.11 2.24 0.92
CA ARG A 50 12.53 1.24 1.92
C ARG A 50 11.75 -0.07 1.85
N GLY A 51 11.17 -0.41 0.68
CA GLY A 51 10.49 -1.69 0.48
C GLY A 51 9.06 -1.78 1.01
N VAL A 52 8.46 -0.71 1.51
CA VAL A 52 7.05 -0.69 1.92
C VAL A 52 6.16 -0.91 0.70
N HIS A 53 5.14 -1.76 0.83
CA HIS A 53 4.16 -1.99 -0.21
C HIS A 53 2.82 -1.36 0.15
N PHE A 54 2.13 -0.89 -0.89
CA PHE A 54 0.80 -0.30 -0.79
C PHE A 54 -0.13 -1.01 -1.76
N LEU A 55 -1.33 -1.37 -1.29
CA LEU A 55 -2.41 -1.85 -2.14
C LEU A 55 -3.41 -0.70 -2.27
N ASP A 56 -3.55 -0.20 -3.48
CA ASP A 56 -4.48 0.87 -3.82
C ASP A 56 -5.77 0.28 -4.42
N PHE A 57 -6.91 0.79 -3.97
CA PHE A 57 -8.25 0.34 -4.39
C PHE A 57 -8.94 1.31 -5.35
N CYS A 58 -8.24 2.36 -5.77
CA CYS A 58 -8.75 3.40 -6.66
C CYS A 58 -7.74 3.64 -7.78
N ASP A 59 -8.22 4.17 -8.92
CA ASP A 59 -7.36 4.52 -10.05
C ASP A 59 -6.42 5.69 -9.69
N ASP A 60 -6.95 6.72 -9.05
CA ASP A 60 -6.13 7.80 -8.49
C ASP A 60 -5.87 7.55 -6.99
N PHE A 61 -4.64 7.12 -6.70
CA PHE A 61 -4.22 6.84 -5.32
C PHE A 61 -4.24 8.07 -4.40
N ARG A 62 -4.16 9.28 -4.94
CA ARG A 62 -4.17 10.53 -4.17
C ARG A 62 -5.55 10.81 -3.58
N LEU A 63 -6.57 10.38 -4.29
CA LEU A 63 -7.97 10.55 -3.92
C LEU A 63 -8.55 9.30 -3.24
N CYS A 64 -7.75 8.23 -3.13
CA CYS A 64 -8.20 6.98 -2.55
C CYS A 64 -8.39 7.14 -1.04
N PRO A 65 -9.59 6.91 -0.51
CA PRO A 65 -9.88 7.11 0.91
C PRO A 65 -9.30 6.03 1.80
N PHE A 66 -8.85 4.90 1.20
CA PHE A 66 -8.34 3.73 1.91
C PHE A 66 -7.16 3.09 1.18
N THR A 67 -6.19 2.61 1.94
CA THR A 67 -5.06 1.83 1.43
C THR A 67 -4.71 0.71 2.41
N VAL A 68 -4.04 -0.33 1.90
CA VAL A 68 -3.43 -1.36 2.73
C VAL A 68 -1.93 -1.18 2.66
N VAL A 69 -1.28 -1.16 3.82
CA VAL A 69 0.16 -0.97 3.96
C VAL A 69 0.80 -2.27 4.42
N ILE A 70 1.89 -2.67 3.79
CA ILE A 70 2.70 -3.83 4.17
C ILE A 70 4.13 -3.38 4.37
N PHE A 71 4.65 -3.55 5.59
CA PHE A 71 6.05 -3.26 5.87
C PHE A 71 6.97 -4.40 5.39
N PRO A 72 8.24 -4.09 5.10
CA PRO A 72 9.21 -5.10 4.67
C PRO A 72 9.37 -6.26 5.65
N SER A 73 9.27 -6.00 6.97
CA SER A 73 9.30 -7.00 8.04
C SER A 73 8.23 -8.07 7.88
N ASP A 74 7.06 -7.66 7.38
CA ASP A 74 5.84 -8.47 7.38
C ASP A 74 5.65 -9.26 6.08
N LEU A 75 6.35 -8.86 5.01
CA LEU A 75 6.24 -9.50 3.70
C LEU A 75 6.48 -11.01 3.72
N LYS A 76 7.37 -11.49 4.60
CA LYS A 76 7.63 -12.93 4.72
C LYS A 76 6.45 -13.68 5.33
N SER A 77 5.71 -13.02 6.23
CA SER A 77 4.52 -13.57 6.90
C SER A 77 3.27 -13.45 6.02
N VAL A 78 3.25 -12.47 5.13
CA VAL A 78 2.14 -12.21 4.21
C VAL A 78 2.28 -13.01 2.91
N GLY A 79 3.44 -12.93 2.23
CA GLY A 79 3.68 -13.53 0.92
C GLY A 79 3.87 -12.50 -0.18
N ASP A 80 3.81 -12.95 -1.44
CA ASP A 80 4.00 -12.09 -2.62
C ASP A 80 2.76 -11.25 -2.93
N VAL A 81 2.64 -10.12 -2.27
CA VAL A 81 1.49 -9.19 -2.41
C VAL A 81 1.30 -8.64 -3.82
N ARG A 82 2.32 -8.71 -4.69
CA ARG A 82 2.22 -8.29 -6.09
C ARG A 82 1.19 -9.10 -6.86
N GLN A 83 0.94 -10.34 -6.41
CA GLN A 83 -0.06 -11.24 -6.98
C GLN A 83 -1.50 -10.85 -6.62
N LEU A 84 -1.70 -9.86 -5.76
CA LEU A 84 -3.03 -9.35 -5.41
C LEU A 84 -3.57 -8.34 -6.43
N GLN A 85 -2.72 -7.77 -7.28
CA GLN A 85 -3.17 -6.79 -8.27
C GLN A 85 -4.25 -7.37 -9.18
N GLY A 86 -5.34 -6.64 -9.36
CA GLY A 86 -6.51 -7.03 -10.13
C GLY A 86 -7.48 -7.96 -9.40
N ARG A 87 -7.16 -8.43 -8.19
CA ARG A 87 -7.99 -9.37 -7.43
C ARG A 87 -8.94 -8.64 -6.47
N MET A 88 -10.11 -9.23 -6.26
CA MET A 88 -10.97 -8.89 -5.12
C MET A 88 -10.37 -9.50 -3.87
N ILE A 89 -10.18 -8.71 -2.83
CA ILE A 89 -9.70 -9.18 -1.54
C ILE A 89 -10.64 -8.74 -0.42
N GLU A 90 -10.60 -9.47 0.66
CA GLU A 90 -11.18 -9.11 1.94
C GLU A 90 -10.03 -9.03 2.95
N ILE A 91 -9.92 -7.92 3.64
CA ILE A 91 -8.90 -7.72 4.65
C ILE A 91 -9.52 -7.38 5.99
N HIS A 92 -9.08 -8.08 7.03
CA HIS A 92 -9.49 -7.89 8.41
C HIS A 92 -8.38 -7.20 9.19
N GLY A 93 -8.69 -6.12 9.87
CA GLY A 93 -7.71 -5.44 10.68
C GLY A 93 -8.23 -4.18 11.34
N LYS A 94 -7.37 -3.59 12.18
CA LYS A 94 -7.67 -2.30 12.79
C LYS A 94 -7.50 -1.21 11.75
N VAL A 95 -8.58 -0.45 11.53
CA VAL A 95 -8.55 0.73 10.68
C VAL A 95 -7.81 1.84 11.42
N LYS A 96 -6.74 2.34 10.84
CA LYS A 96 -5.93 3.46 11.35
C LYS A 96 -6.11 4.65 10.42
N GLU A 97 -5.72 5.82 10.90
CA GLU A 97 -5.61 7.00 10.07
C GLU A 97 -4.14 7.37 9.89
N TYR A 98 -3.76 7.61 8.66
CA TYR A 98 -2.45 8.14 8.31
C TYR A 98 -2.58 9.15 7.17
N ASP A 99 -2.06 10.35 7.38
CA ASP A 99 -2.09 11.45 6.41
C ASP A 99 -3.52 11.72 5.86
N GLY A 100 -4.52 11.74 6.77
CA GLY A 100 -5.93 11.99 6.46
C GLY A 100 -6.63 10.87 5.69
N ARG A 101 -6.06 9.67 5.61
CA ARG A 101 -6.63 8.50 4.93
C ARG A 101 -6.72 7.31 5.86
N ALA A 102 -7.75 6.51 5.65
CA ALA A 102 -7.88 5.25 6.36
C ALA A 102 -6.88 4.23 5.81
N GLU A 103 -6.26 3.45 6.71
CA GLU A 103 -5.37 2.36 6.33
C GLU A 103 -5.55 1.15 7.24
N ILE A 104 -5.24 -0.03 6.71
CA ILE A 104 -5.00 -1.24 7.49
C ILE A 104 -3.57 -1.70 7.22
N VAL A 105 -2.82 -2.00 8.27
CA VAL A 105 -1.51 -2.65 8.16
C VAL A 105 -1.74 -4.15 8.03
N LEU A 106 -1.25 -4.72 6.93
CA LEU A 106 -1.27 -6.16 6.68
C LEU A 106 0.03 -6.76 7.20
N GLU A 107 -0.04 -7.43 8.34
CA GLU A 107 1.11 -7.99 9.07
C GLU A 107 1.26 -9.50 8.81
N GLU A 108 0.14 -10.19 8.56
CA GLU A 108 0.14 -11.63 8.31
C GLU A 108 -0.97 -12.04 7.30
N TYR A 109 -0.75 -13.15 6.60
CA TYR A 109 -1.68 -13.63 5.57
C TYR A 109 -3.08 -13.95 6.11
N ARG A 110 -3.22 -14.27 7.40
CA ARG A 110 -4.50 -14.61 8.04
C ARG A 110 -5.48 -13.44 8.09
N GLN A 111 -4.99 -12.22 7.95
CA GLN A 111 -5.84 -11.04 7.83
C GLN A 111 -6.57 -11.00 6.48
N LEU A 112 -6.16 -11.81 5.52
CA LEU A 112 -6.79 -11.90 4.21
C LEU A 112 -7.75 -13.07 4.17
N SER A 113 -8.93 -12.85 3.58
CA SER A 113 -9.93 -13.88 3.29
C SER A 113 -10.38 -13.84 1.84
N GLY A 114 -11.32 -14.69 1.48
CA GLY A 114 -11.81 -14.78 0.12
C GLY A 114 -10.70 -15.16 -0.88
N SER A 115 -10.68 -14.51 -2.03
CA SER A 115 -9.66 -14.78 -3.06
C SER A 115 -8.26 -14.27 -2.67
N GLY A 116 -8.17 -13.36 -1.70
CA GLY A 116 -6.91 -12.85 -1.14
C GLY A 116 -6.16 -13.84 -0.27
N ALA A 117 -6.85 -14.82 0.32
CA ALA A 117 -6.26 -15.77 1.27
C ALA A 117 -5.17 -16.70 0.66
N ARG A 118 -5.07 -16.77 -0.67
CA ARG A 118 -4.11 -17.62 -1.38
C ARG A 118 -3.06 -16.77 -2.09
N ILE A 119 -2.10 -16.29 -1.33
CA ILE A 119 -0.93 -15.59 -1.88
C ILE A 119 0.24 -16.57 -1.90
N PRO A 120 1.00 -16.67 -3.00
CA PRO A 120 2.22 -17.47 -3.02
C PRO A 120 3.29 -16.85 -2.10
N PRO A 121 4.21 -17.66 -1.57
CA PRO A 121 5.32 -17.14 -0.79
C PRO A 121 6.20 -16.24 -1.65
N LEU A 122 6.96 -15.36 -0.99
CA LEU A 122 7.95 -14.54 -1.68
C LEU A 122 8.99 -15.42 -2.38
N PRO A 123 9.47 -15.00 -3.57
CA PRO A 123 10.62 -15.65 -4.21
C PRO A 123 11.84 -15.67 -3.28
N LYS A 124 12.64 -16.75 -3.32
CA LYS A 124 13.78 -16.95 -2.41
C LYS A 124 14.79 -15.79 -2.39
N ASN A 125 14.94 -15.08 -3.49
CA ASN A 125 15.91 -13.98 -3.65
C ASN A 125 15.21 -12.61 -3.71
N TYR A 126 14.01 -12.49 -3.15
CA TYR A 126 13.30 -11.22 -3.15
C TYR A 126 13.97 -10.24 -2.18
N ASP A 127 14.41 -9.10 -2.70
CA ASP A 127 15.01 -8.02 -1.90
C ASP A 127 13.90 -7.22 -1.19
N VAL A 128 13.59 -7.64 0.03
CA VAL A 128 12.51 -7.09 0.84
C VAL A 128 12.72 -5.60 1.12
N GLU A 129 13.96 -5.20 1.37
CA GLU A 129 14.28 -3.84 1.81
C GLU A 129 14.77 -2.94 0.67
N LYS A 130 14.86 -3.46 -0.54
CA LYS A 130 15.50 -2.77 -1.67
C LYS A 130 16.93 -2.28 -1.38
N LYS A 131 17.66 -3.00 -0.54
CA LYS A 131 19.00 -2.58 -0.11
C LYS A 131 20.06 -2.63 -1.21
N GLY A 132 19.84 -3.47 -2.21
CA GLY A 132 21.01 -3.93 -2.93
C GLY A 132 21.31 -3.25 -4.24
N ARG A 133 20.43 -2.51 -4.89
CA ARG A 133 20.67 -2.11 -6.30
C ARG A 133 20.18 -0.74 -6.71
N TYR A 134 19.65 0.03 -5.81
CA TYR A 134 19.36 1.43 -6.04
C TYR A 134 20.40 2.32 -5.37
N SER A 135 21.67 1.91 -5.42
CA SER A 135 22.72 2.86 -5.13
C SER A 135 22.65 3.92 -6.22
N ALA A 136 22.36 5.14 -5.84
CA ALA A 136 22.52 6.32 -6.70
C ALA A 136 23.95 6.47 -7.24
N GLY A 137 24.82 5.49 -6.94
CA GLY A 137 26.20 5.44 -7.34
C GLY A 137 26.47 4.93 -8.75
N THR A 138 25.50 4.50 -9.50
CA THR A 138 25.70 4.12 -10.92
C THR A 138 25.46 5.28 -11.89
N PHE A 139 25.13 6.45 -11.41
CA PHE A 139 25.43 7.65 -12.17
C PHE A 139 26.91 7.93 -12.02
N SER A 140 27.75 7.12 -12.60
CA SER A 140 29.09 7.56 -12.93
C SER A 140 28.89 8.69 -13.91
N HIS A 141 28.96 9.93 -13.39
CA HIS A 141 29.29 11.02 -14.26
C HIS A 141 30.54 10.58 -14.99
N SER A 142 30.41 10.29 -16.28
CA SER A 142 31.54 10.17 -17.15
C SER A 142 32.45 11.34 -16.77
N LYS A 143 33.55 11.06 -16.11
CA LYS A 143 34.56 12.08 -15.83
C LYS A 143 34.97 12.56 -17.20
N SER A 144 34.39 13.65 -17.62
CA SER A 144 34.86 14.43 -18.76
C SER A 144 36.36 14.53 -18.56
N LYS A 145 37.12 13.84 -19.39
CA LYS A 145 38.56 13.99 -19.45
C LYS A 145 38.79 15.45 -19.73
N ARG A 146 39.10 16.22 -18.66
CA ARG A 146 39.63 17.57 -18.80
C ARG A 146 40.83 17.43 -19.70
N LYS A 147 40.65 17.77 -20.97
CA LYS A 147 41.78 18.01 -21.85
C LYS A 147 42.49 19.19 -21.24
N THR A 148 43.63 18.93 -20.59
CA THR A 148 44.57 19.95 -20.18
C THR A 148 45.11 20.57 -21.45
N TYR A 149 44.55 21.68 -21.87
CA TYR A 149 45.16 22.53 -22.85
C TYR A 149 46.38 23.18 -22.19
N LYS A 150 47.53 22.61 -22.47
CA LYS A 150 48.81 23.21 -22.17
C LYS A 150 49.04 24.35 -23.13
N GLY A 151 49.02 25.58 -22.66
CA GLY A 151 49.62 26.76 -23.31
C GLY A 151 48.73 27.53 -24.26
N GLN A 152 47.98 28.49 -23.70
CA GLN A 152 47.77 29.79 -24.37
C GLN A 152 47.62 30.86 -23.28
N PRO A 153 48.28 32.04 -23.44
CA PRO A 153 48.18 33.13 -22.46
C PRO A 153 46.78 33.73 -22.48
N ALA A 154 46.30 34.10 -21.32
CA ALA A 154 45.04 34.80 -21.16
C ALA A 154 45.09 36.18 -21.81
N GLU A 155 44.30 36.40 -22.80
CA GLU A 155 43.98 37.72 -23.32
C GLU A 155 42.72 38.21 -22.56
N ILE A 156 42.92 39.23 -21.74
CA ILE A 156 41.87 39.89 -20.97
C ILE A 156 41.11 40.78 -21.93
N VAL A 157 39.92 40.37 -22.38
CA VAL A 157 38.97 41.26 -23.03
C VAL A 157 37.98 41.73 -21.95
N THR A 158 38.24 42.93 -21.43
CA THR A 158 37.27 43.70 -20.66
C THR A 158 36.26 44.29 -21.64
N GLN A 159 35.03 43.73 -21.65
CA GLN A 159 33.87 44.43 -22.18
C GLN A 159 32.80 44.50 -21.11
N ALA A 160 32.55 45.72 -20.67
CA ALA A 160 31.39 46.06 -19.87
C ALA A 160 30.12 45.98 -20.70
N PRO A 161 29.01 45.54 -20.18
CA PRO A 161 27.71 45.69 -20.85
C PRO A 161 27.23 47.12 -20.64
N GLU A 162 26.96 47.80 -21.76
CA GLU A 162 26.20 49.04 -21.79
C GLU A 162 24.70 48.72 -21.60
N ASP A 163 24.11 49.45 -20.64
CA ASP A 163 22.67 49.50 -20.46
C ASP A 163 22.02 50.30 -21.62
N PRO A 164 20.90 49.82 -22.16
CA PRO A 164 20.03 50.68 -22.95
C PRO A 164 18.95 51.27 -22.06
N GLU A 165 19.06 52.55 -21.73
CA GLU A 165 17.91 53.40 -21.43
C GLU A 165 17.07 53.57 -22.69
N GLN A 166 15.78 53.32 -22.62
CA GLN A 166 14.59 54.11 -22.95
C GLN A 166 13.35 53.22 -22.96
#